data_646d40561b342604f2446b3130b6b54d
#
_entry.id   646d40561b342604f2446b3130b6b54d
#
_cell.length_a   1.000
_cell.length_b   1.000
_cell.length_c   1.000
_cell.angle_alpha   90.00
_cell.angle_beta   90.00
_cell.angle_gamma   90.00
#
_symmetry.space_group_name_H-M   'P 1'
#
loop_
_entity.id
_entity.type
_entity.pdbx_description
1 polymer ?
#
loop_
_entity_poly.entity_id
_entity_poly.type
_entity_poly.pdbx_seq_one_letter_code
_entity_poly.pdbx_strand_id
1 'polypeptide(L)'
;MRCLDDSKTYTQYCSDLMNDQIRNYLIVKDVVKEFQNDGKIIILSERRQHLTILYEMLKHLHIHVYVLTGERKTKERNEIIAKVRNFNSKEKFILLATSKLLGEGFDLPALSTLFLVMPISDESRIEQYTGRIHKNVEGKDMVKVYDYVDAHIPMLEGMFHKRLKQYQKEGYFLQEQNQIVEVSQLMYEGQSYKHVFLEDIKASSSEILIMNAHYELGKIKSYFDVLQEKAHQNVQLYVVLNDEQRQKEMLVRTIEGMGAAILYSNHSAHFVVIDKEIIWYSDMDFLGRAKKDGLSTRLKDPHLVNEIMKIAQDEQLQNIENDKKISLW
;
A
#
# COMPACT_ATOMS: atom_id res chain seq x y z
N MET A 1 1.84 -27.02 -3.43
CA MET A 1 1.35 -27.36 -4.78
C MET A 1 -0.18 -27.43 -4.70
N ARG A 2 -0.90 -26.31 -5.02
CA ARG A 2 -2.37 -26.33 -5.06
C ARG A 2 -2.77 -27.12 -6.30
N CYS A 3 -3.57 -28.18 -6.13
CA CYS A 3 -4.15 -28.89 -7.26
C CYS A 3 -4.96 -27.93 -8.11
N LEU A 4 -4.64 -27.87 -9.41
CA LEU A 4 -5.40 -27.12 -10.39
C LEU A 4 -6.80 -27.75 -10.48
N ASP A 5 -7.80 -26.99 -10.10
CA ASP A 5 -9.19 -27.36 -10.31
C ASP A 5 -9.63 -26.79 -11.67
N ASP A 6 -9.50 -27.60 -12.70
CA ASP A 6 -9.87 -27.24 -14.10
C ASP A 6 -11.36 -26.93 -14.29
N SER A 7 -12.15 -27.04 -13.20
CA SER A 7 -13.61 -26.80 -13.22
C SER A 7 -14.00 -25.31 -12.98
N LYS A 8 -13.06 -24.45 -12.58
CA LYS A 8 -13.38 -23.06 -12.23
C LYS A 8 -13.66 -22.20 -13.45
N THR A 9 -14.69 -21.37 -13.33
CA THR A 9 -15.03 -20.35 -14.32
C THR A 9 -14.09 -19.14 -14.18
N TYR A 10 -13.98 -18.33 -15.23
CA TYR A 10 -13.25 -17.05 -15.21
C TYR A 10 -13.66 -16.16 -14.03
N THR A 11 -14.97 -16.12 -13.71
CA THR A 11 -15.48 -15.32 -12.57
C THR A 11 -14.95 -15.82 -11.23
N GLN A 12 -14.85 -17.13 -11.06
CA GLN A 12 -14.30 -17.74 -9.85
C GLN A 12 -12.80 -17.48 -9.72
N TYR A 13 -12.03 -17.63 -10.80
CA TYR A 13 -10.61 -17.23 -10.80
C TYR A 13 -10.43 -15.76 -10.44
N CYS A 14 -11.20 -14.85 -11.03
CA CYS A 14 -11.13 -13.43 -10.65
C CYS A 14 -11.47 -13.18 -9.18
N SER A 15 -12.39 -13.96 -8.59
CA SER A 15 -12.70 -13.86 -7.16
C SER A 15 -11.54 -14.35 -6.30
N ASP A 16 -10.90 -15.45 -6.69
CA ASP A 16 -9.73 -15.99 -5.98
C ASP A 16 -8.55 -15.01 -6.04
N LEU A 17 -8.24 -14.48 -7.22
CA LEU A 17 -7.16 -13.51 -7.42
C LEU A 17 -7.39 -12.20 -6.65
N MET A 18 -8.62 -11.72 -6.60
CA MET A 18 -8.99 -10.53 -5.85
C MET A 18 -8.72 -10.69 -4.34
N ASN A 19 -8.96 -11.90 -3.82
CA ASN A 19 -8.79 -12.23 -2.41
C ASN A 19 -7.40 -12.84 -2.11
N ASP A 20 -6.55 -13.03 -3.13
CA ASP A 20 -5.18 -13.51 -2.92
C ASP A 20 -4.32 -12.40 -2.32
N GLN A 21 -4.04 -12.57 -1.05
CA GLN A 21 -3.35 -11.59 -0.24
C GLN A 21 -1.89 -11.41 -0.66
N ILE A 22 -1.22 -12.50 -1.08
CA ILE A 22 0.18 -12.46 -1.54
C ILE A 22 0.25 -11.67 -2.85
N ARG A 23 -0.68 -11.95 -3.76
CA ARG A 23 -0.79 -11.23 -5.02
C ARG A 23 -1.07 -9.74 -4.81
N ASN A 24 -2.01 -9.41 -3.93
CA ASN A 24 -2.32 -8.01 -3.59
C ASN A 24 -1.12 -7.30 -2.96
N TYR A 25 -0.37 -8.00 -2.12
CA TYR A 25 0.87 -7.47 -1.57
C TYR A 25 1.92 -7.18 -2.65
N LEU A 26 2.15 -8.09 -3.58
CA LEU A 26 3.08 -7.86 -4.70
C LEU A 26 2.67 -6.64 -5.53
N ILE A 27 1.37 -6.49 -5.79
CA ILE A 27 0.82 -5.33 -6.47
C ILE A 27 1.14 -4.04 -5.70
N VAL A 28 0.84 -4.00 -4.41
CA VAL A 28 1.08 -2.82 -3.57
C VAL A 28 2.57 -2.50 -3.47
N LYS A 29 3.43 -3.50 -3.32
CA LYS A 29 4.89 -3.35 -3.31
C LYS A 29 5.40 -2.67 -4.58
N ASP A 30 4.97 -3.15 -5.74
CA ASP A 30 5.38 -2.58 -7.02
C ASP A 30 4.82 -1.17 -7.22
N VAL A 31 3.57 -0.93 -6.78
CA VAL A 31 2.94 0.40 -6.81
C VAL A 31 3.71 1.40 -5.96
N VAL A 32 4.10 1.03 -4.73
CA VAL A 32 4.89 1.90 -3.84
C VAL A 32 6.25 2.21 -4.45
N LYS A 33 6.93 1.21 -5.00
CA LYS A 33 8.21 1.37 -5.69
C LYS A 33 8.10 2.36 -6.87
N GLU A 34 7.10 2.20 -7.73
CA GLU A 34 6.90 3.11 -8.86
C GLU A 34 6.42 4.50 -8.43
N PHE A 35 5.64 4.60 -7.36
CA PHE A 35 5.22 5.90 -6.82
C PHE A 35 6.42 6.76 -6.43
N GLN A 36 7.49 6.16 -5.96
CA GLN A 36 8.69 6.89 -5.58
C GLN A 36 9.49 7.35 -6.78
N ASN A 37 9.50 6.60 -7.88
CA ASN A 37 10.20 6.97 -9.10
C ASN A 37 9.51 8.14 -9.80
N ASP A 38 8.40 7.90 -10.46
CA ASP A 38 7.62 8.90 -11.22
C ASP A 38 6.30 9.27 -10.55
N GLY A 39 5.66 8.32 -9.91
CA GLY A 39 4.50 8.53 -9.04
C GLY A 39 3.20 8.96 -9.71
N LYS A 40 3.04 8.80 -11.03
CA LYS A 40 1.82 9.13 -11.78
C LYS A 40 1.16 7.85 -12.28
N ILE A 41 0.50 7.17 -11.36
CA ILE A 41 0.09 5.78 -11.48
C ILE A 41 -1.41 5.65 -11.68
N ILE A 42 -1.81 4.75 -12.58
CA ILE A 42 -3.18 4.24 -12.65
C ILE A 42 -3.22 2.72 -12.42
N ILE A 43 -4.11 2.28 -11.53
CA ILE A 43 -4.38 0.87 -11.23
C ILE A 43 -5.75 0.53 -11.78
N LEU A 44 -5.82 -0.46 -12.68
CA LEU A 44 -7.05 -0.90 -13.31
C LEU A 44 -7.49 -2.26 -12.83
N SER A 45 -8.73 -2.33 -12.37
CA SER A 45 -9.43 -3.57 -12.09
C SER A 45 -10.86 -3.51 -12.61
N GLU A 46 -11.36 -4.62 -13.16
CA GLU A 46 -12.78 -4.74 -13.49
C GLU A 46 -13.65 -5.01 -12.24
N ARG A 47 -13.01 -5.35 -11.12
CA ARG A 47 -13.66 -5.68 -9.85
C ARG A 47 -13.54 -4.53 -8.87
N ARG A 48 -14.65 -3.85 -8.56
CA ARG A 48 -14.69 -2.74 -7.60
C ARG A 48 -14.20 -3.14 -6.22
N GLN A 49 -14.58 -4.32 -5.76
CA GLN A 49 -14.13 -4.84 -4.46
C GLN A 49 -12.60 -4.99 -4.41
N HIS A 50 -11.95 -5.39 -5.51
CA HIS A 50 -10.49 -5.42 -5.59
C HIS A 50 -9.87 -4.03 -5.44
N LEU A 51 -10.45 -3.02 -6.10
CA LEU A 51 -10.00 -1.63 -5.92
C LEU A 51 -10.16 -1.15 -4.48
N THR A 52 -11.22 -1.59 -3.79
CA THR A 52 -11.41 -1.28 -2.36
C THR A 52 -10.33 -1.94 -1.52
N ILE A 53 -10.00 -3.21 -1.75
CA ILE A 53 -8.92 -3.91 -1.04
C ILE A 53 -7.59 -3.18 -1.24
N LEU A 54 -7.22 -2.89 -2.49
CA LEU A 54 -5.97 -2.19 -2.80
C LEU A 54 -5.95 -0.76 -2.22
N TYR A 55 -7.08 -0.05 -2.26
CA TYR A 55 -7.20 1.27 -1.63
C TYR A 55 -6.97 1.20 -0.12
N GLU A 56 -7.59 0.24 0.58
CA GLU A 56 -7.40 0.04 2.01
C GLU A 56 -5.93 -0.24 2.35
N MET A 57 -5.21 -0.98 1.50
CA MET A 57 -3.77 -1.23 1.68
C MET A 57 -2.90 0.03 1.42
N LEU A 58 -3.31 0.89 0.47
CA LEU A 58 -2.53 2.05 0.05
C LEU A 58 -2.83 3.32 0.87
N LYS A 59 -4.08 3.51 1.35
CA LYS A 59 -4.52 4.76 1.99
C LYS A 59 -3.73 5.12 3.26
N HIS A 60 -3.15 4.13 3.90
CA HIS A 60 -2.38 4.31 5.14
C HIS A 60 -0.89 4.65 4.90
N LEU A 61 -0.46 4.65 3.64
CA LEU A 61 0.90 5.00 3.26
C LEU A 61 1.09 6.52 3.08
N HIS A 62 0.08 7.32 3.45
CA HIS A 62 0.08 8.79 3.33
C HIS A 62 0.42 9.32 1.93
N ILE A 63 -0.08 8.62 0.92
CA ILE A 63 0.09 9.00 -0.50
C ILE A 63 -1.24 9.49 -1.08
N HIS A 64 -1.20 10.35 -2.07
CA HIS A 64 -2.40 10.83 -2.76
C HIS A 64 -3.05 9.71 -3.55
N VAL A 65 -3.99 8.98 -2.93
CA VAL A 65 -4.72 7.88 -3.53
C VAL A 65 -6.17 8.29 -3.82
N TYR A 66 -6.58 8.16 -5.06
CA TYR A 66 -7.94 8.46 -5.50
C TYR A 66 -8.61 7.23 -6.10
N VAL A 67 -9.91 7.07 -5.83
CA VAL A 67 -10.70 5.96 -6.37
C VAL A 67 -11.77 6.49 -7.30
N LEU A 68 -11.76 6.04 -8.56
CA LEU A 68 -12.75 6.35 -9.59
C LEU A 68 -13.54 5.08 -9.96
N THR A 69 -14.80 5.03 -9.55
CA THR A 69 -15.73 3.95 -9.90
C THR A 69 -17.00 4.53 -10.52
N GLY A 70 -17.74 3.71 -11.26
CA GLY A 70 -19.00 4.13 -11.88
C GLY A 70 -20.11 4.51 -10.89
N GLU A 71 -19.99 4.13 -9.61
CA GLU A 71 -20.95 4.47 -8.56
C GLU A 71 -20.81 5.90 -8.04
N ARG A 72 -19.62 6.49 -8.17
CA ARG A 72 -19.44 7.89 -7.79
C ARG A 72 -20.24 8.79 -8.72
N LYS A 73 -20.88 9.81 -8.16
CA LYS A 73 -21.60 10.83 -8.94
C LYS A 73 -20.66 11.47 -9.96
N THR A 74 -21.17 11.81 -11.11
CA THR A 74 -20.37 12.43 -12.20
C THR A 74 -19.65 13.68 -11.72
N LYS A 75 -20.26 14.49 -10.83
CA LYS A 75 -19.65 15.67 -10.24
C LYS A 75 -18.39 15.31 -9.44
N GLU A 76 -18.46 14.33 -8.53
CA GLU A 76 -17.32 13.88 -7.72
C GLU A 76 -16.18 13.33 -8.59
N ARG A 77 -16.52 12.56 -9.63
CA ARG A 77 -15.53 12.06 -10.59
C ARG A 77 -14.79 13.20 -11.29
N ASN A 78 -15.54 14.20 -11.76
CA ASN A 78 -14.97 15.36 -12.43
C ASN A 78 -14.11 16.21 -11.50
N GLU A 79 -14.47 16.33 -10.22
CA GLU A 79 -13.65 17.00 -9.21
C GLU A 79 -12.32 16.31 -9.00
N ILE A 80 -12.30 14.97 -8.87
CA ILE A 80 -11.06 14.18 -8.75
C ILE A 80 -10.20 14.36 -10.01
N ILE A 81 -10.79 14.23 -11.20
CA ILE A 81 -10.07 14.39 -12.46
C ILE A 81 -9.49 15.81 -12.59
N ALA A 82 -10.28 16.83 -12.25
CA ALA A 82 -9.80 18.21 -12.26
C ALA A 82 -8.65 18.43 -11.27
N LYS A 83 -8.75 17.87 -10.07
CA LYS A 83 -7.68 17.92 -9.06
C LYS A 83 -6.39 17.32 -9.58
N VAL A 84 -6.45 16.11 -10.13
CA VAL A 84 -5.27 15.39 -10.65
C VAL A 84 -4.68 16.09 -11.89
N ARG A 85 -5.51 16.69 -12.73
CA ARG A 85 -5.05 17.50 -13.89
C ARG A 85 -4.26 18.73 -13.49
N ASN A 86 -4.61 19.33 -12.36
CA ASN A 86 -3.97 20.55 -11.86
C ASN A 86 -2.65 20.25 -11.11
N PHE A 87 -2.30 18.98 -10.91
CA PHE A 87 -1.04 18.61 -10.29
C PHE A 87 0.12 19.04 -11.19
N ASN A 88 1.12 19.64 -10.57
CA ASN A 88 2.35 20.02 -11.26
C ASN A 88 3.22 18.79 -11.60
N SER A 89 4.32 18.98 -12.31
CA SER A 89 5.20 17.90 -12.74
C SER A 89 5.82 17.10 -11.59
N LYS A 90 5.95 17.70 -10.40
CA LYS A 90 6.55 17.08 -9.20
C LYS A 90 5.53 16.35 -8.33
N GLU A 91 4.25 16.66 -8.47
CA GLU A 91 3.20 16.04 -7.67
C GLU A 91 2.92 14.62 -8.13
N LYS A 92 2.81 13.72 -7.16
CA LYS A 92 2.63 12.28 -7.36
C LYS A 92 1.22 11.86 -6.92
N PHE A 93 0.65 10.89 -7.62
CA PHE A 93 -0.68 10.37 -7.28
C PHE A 93 -0.85 8.92 -7.75
N ILE A 94 -1.76 8.23 -7.08
CA ILE A 94 -2.26 6.92 -7.48
C ILE A 94 -3.75 7.03 -7.74
N LEU A 95 -4.18 6.57 -8.91
CA LEU A 95 -5.57 6.53 -9.31
C LEU A 95 -6.02 5.09 -9.47
N LEU A 96 -6.94 4.64 -8.63
CA LEU A 96 -7.59 3.33 -8.78
C LEU A 96 -8.88 3.51 -9.58
N ALA A 97 -9.02 2.82 -10.69
CA ALA A 97 -10.17 3.00 -11.56
C ALA A 97 -10.72 1.67 -12.10
N THR A 98 -12.04 1.64 -12.35
CA THR A 98 -12.61 0.57 -13.16
C THR A 98 -12.34 0.83 -14.63
N SER A 99 -12.07 -0.24 -15.39
CA SER A 99 -11.72 -0.18 -16.81
C SER A 99 -12.74 0.57 -17.68
N LYS A 100 -14.02 0.50 -17.34
CA LYS A 100 -15.08 1.24 -18.06
C LYS A 100 -14.87 2.76 -18.10
N LEU A 101 -14.27 3.33 -17.05
CA LEU A 101 -14.07 4.78 -16.97
C LEU A 101 -12.97 5.31 -17.89
N LEU A 102 -12.03 4.46 -18.28
CA LEU A 102 -11.01 4.85 -19.27
C LEU A 102 -11.57 4.99 -20.69
N GLY A 103 -12.73 4.39 -20.98
CA GLY A 103 -13.42 4.50 -22.27
C GLY A 103 -14.16 5.82 -22.48
N GLU A 104 -14.67 6.44 -21.42
CA GLU A 104 -15.62 7.55 -21.45
C GLU A 104 -14.95 8.92 -21.27
N GLY A 105 -14.14 9.37 -22.23
CA GLY A 105 -13.58 10.74 -22.22
C GLY A 105 -12.56 11.00 -21.10
N PHE A 106 -12.05 9.96 -20.45
CA PHE A 106 -11.00 10.05 -19.47
C PHE A 106 -9.67 10.43 -20.16
N ASP A 107 -9.15 11.59 -19.84
CA ASP A 107 -7.91 12.10 -20.41
C ASP A 107 -7.03 12.68 -19.31
N LEU A 108 -5.97 11.96 -18.96
CA LEU A 108 -4.93 12.38 -18.04
C LEU A 108 -3.55 12.11 -18.67
N PRO A 109 -3.04 13.03 -19.50
CA PRO A 109 -1.78 12.86 -20.20
C PRO A 109 -0.57 12.68 -19.27
N ALA A 110 -0.67 13.15 -18.03
CA ALA A 110 0.39 13.02 -17.02
C ALA A 110 0.64 11.57 -16.58
N LEU A 111 -0.30 10.63 -16.80
CA LEU A 111 -0.11 9.23 -16.41
C LEU A 111 1.07 8.60 -17.14
N SER A 112 1.99 7.99 -16.41
CA SER A 112 3.19 7.32 -16.93
C SER A 112 3.20 5.82 -16.67
N THR A 113 2.51 5.35 -15.64
CA THR A 113 2.52 3.94 -15.25
C THR A 113 1.10 3.37 -15.11
N LEU A 114 0.88 2.24 -15.76
CA LEU A 114 -0.37 1.48 -15.75
C LEU A 114 -0.15 0.15 -15.02
N PHE A 115 -1.00 -0.17 -14.04
CA PHE A 115 -1.06 -1.46 -13.38
C PHE A 115 -2.33 -2.20 -13.81
N LEU A 116 -2.17 -3.30 -14.54
CA LEU A 116 -3.26 -4.23 -14.89
C LEU A 116 -3.31 -5.33 -13.85
N VAL A 117 -4.14 -5.14 -12.84
CA VAL A 117 -4.18 -6.02 -11.66
C VAL A 117 -5.20 -7.15 -11.76
N MET A 118 -5.93 -7.26 -12.87
CA MET A 118 -6.86 -8.34 -13.19
C MET A 118 -6.67 -8.82 -14.63
N PRO A 119 -6.86 -10.13 -14.89
CA PRO A 119 -6.72 -10.68 -16.24
C PRO A 119 -7.73 -10.05 -17.20
N ILE A 120 -7.27 -9.63 -18.37
CA ILE A 120 -8.06 -9.10 -19.47
C ILE A 120 -7.64 -9.83 -20.73
N SER A 121 -8.59 -10.24 -21.58
CA SER A 121 -8.30 -10.93 -22.85
C SER A 121 -8.58 -10.09 -24.09
N ASP A 122 -9.20 -8.93 -23.94
CA ASP A 122 -9.63 -8.06 -25.02
C ASP A 122 -8.48 -7.15 -25.48
N GLU A 123 -7.95 -7.43 -26.68
CA GLU A 123 -6.82 -6.69 -27.26
C GLU A 123 -7.16 -5.21 -27.48
N SER A 124 -8.41 -4.91 -27.90
CA SER A 124 -8.84 -3.53 -28.16
C SER A 124 -8.89 -2.68 -26.88
N ARG A 125 -9.20 -3.29 -25.75
CA ARG A 125 -9.13 -2.63 -24.45
C ARG A 125 -7.68 -2.34 -24.03
N ILE A 126 -6.76 -3.27 -24.29
CA ILE A 126 -5.34 -3.06 -24.00
C ILE A 126 -4.83 -1.86 -24.80
N GLU A 127 -5.08 -1.83 -26.11
CA GLU A 127 -4.72 -0.69 -26.97
C GLU A 127 -5.31 0.64 -26.44
N GLN A 128 -6.54 0.61 -25.96
CA GLN A 128 -7.18 1.79 -25.38
C GLN A 128 -6.48 2.24 -24.08
N TYR A 129 -6.09 1.31 -23.22
CA TYR A 129 -5.47 1.63 -21.93
C TYR A 129 -4.03 2.13 -22.10
N THR A 130 -3.26 1.44 -22.91
CA THR A 130 -1.88 1.83 -23.24
C THR A 130 -1.86 3.16 -24.00
N GLY A 131 -2.76 3.37 -24.96
CA GLY A 131 -2.90 4.64 -25.67
C GLY A 131 -3.21 5.85 -24.76
N ARG A 132 -3.83 5.63 -23.58
CA ARG A 132 -4.05 6.71 -22.59
C ARG A 132 -2.78 7.15 -21.88
N ILE A 133 -1.84 6.25 -21.67
CA ILE A 133 -0.57 6.57 -21.02
C ILE A 133 0.52 6.96 -22.05
N HIS A 134 0.34 6.69 -23.34
CA HIS A 134 1.30 7.04 -24.41
C HIS A 134 1.29 8.52 -24.82
N LYS A 135 0.37 9.33 -24.28
CA LYS A 135 0.33 10.75 -24.65
C LYS A 135 1.61 11.44 -24.23
N ASN A 136 2.23 12.11 -25.20
CA ASN A 136 3.43 12.87 -24.99
C ASN A 136 3.14 14.13 -24.17
N VAL A 137 3.83 14.25 -23.04
CA VAL A 137 3.82 15.44 -22.18
C VAL A 137 5.29 15.74 -21.86
N GLU A 138 5.63 17.01 -21.77
CA GLU A 138 6.96 17.45 -21.40
C GLU A 138 7.39 16.85 -20.04
N GLY A 139 8.57 16.25 -20.00
CA GLY A 139 9.11 15.57 -18.82
C GLY A 139 8.64 14.12 -18.63
N LYS A 140 8.02 13.50 -19.64
CA LYS A 140 7.62 12.10 -19.62
C LYS A 140 8.46 11.29 -20.60
N ASP A 141 9.52 10.68 -20.09
CA ASP A 141 10.52 10.00 -20.91
C ASP A 141 10.15 8.54 -21.22
N MET A 142 9.36 7.90 -20.36
CA MET A 142 9.01 6.49 -20.49
C MET A 142 7.59 6.20 -19.95
N VAL A 143 6.94 5.22 -20.57
CA VAL A 143 5.68 4.64 -20.07
C VAL A 143 5.90 3.19 -19.65
N LYS A 144 5.27 2.77 -18.55
CA LYS A 144 5.39 1.42 -18.01
C LYS A 144 4.02 0.76 -17.87
N VAL A 145 3.97 -0.52 -18.15
CA VAL A 145 2.81 -1.36 -17.89
C VAL A 145 3.22 -2.52 -16.99
N TYR A 146 2.64 -2.60 -15.82
CA TYR A 146 2.74 -3.74 -14.92
C TYR A 146 1.56 -4.67 -15.19
N ASP A 147 1.86 -5.88 -15.62
CA ASP A 147 0.86 -6.91 -15.93
C ASP A 147 1.13 -8.16 -15.08
N TYR A 148 0.19 -8.50 -14.21
CA TYR A 148 0.33 -9.64 -13.28
C TYR A 148 -0.18 -10.91 -13.94
N VAL A 149 0.76 -11.82 -14.21
CA VAL A 149 0.51 -13.06 -14.94
C VAL A 149 0.42 -14.24 -13.97
N ASP A 150 -0.75 -14.84 -13.90
CA ASP A 150 -1.02 -16.02 -13.10
C ASP A 150 -0.81 -17.28 -13.96
N ALA A 151 0.46 -17.52 -14.38
CA ALA A 151 0.86 -18.51 -15.38
C ALA A 151 0.57 -19.99 -14.98
N HIS A 152 0.36 -20.24 -13.66
CA HIS A 152 -0.04 -21.56 -13.18
C HIS A 152 -1.50 -21.91 -13.51
N ILE A 153 -2.27 -20.99 -14.09
CA ILE A 153 -3.65 -21.17 -14.53
C ILE A 153 -3.68 -21.05 -16.06
N PRO A 154 -3.82 -22.15 -16.84
CA PRO A 154 -3.70 -22.14 -18.29
C PRO A 154 -4.62 -21.16 -19.01
N MET A 155 -5.86 -20.99 -18.48
CA MET A 155 -6.80 -19.99 -19.00
C MET A 155 -6.22 -18.57 -18.91
N LEU A 156 -5.65 -18.20 -17.78
CA LEU A 156 -5.14 -16.85 -17.51
C LEU A 156 -3.81 -16.60 -18.25
N GLU A 157 -2.98 -17.62 -18.36
CA GLU A 157 -1.78 -17.59 -19.20
C GLU A 157 -2.14 -17.36 -20.68
N GLY A 158 -3.14 -18.08 -21.20
CA GLY A 158 -3.65 -17.84 -22.55
C GLY A 158 -4.17 -16.42 -22.78
N MET A 159 -4.79 -15.80 -21.77
CA MET A 159 -5.20 -14.39 -21.81
C MET A 159 -3.98 -13.45 -21.83
N PHE A 160 -2.93 -13.75 -21.08
CA PHE A 160 -1.69 -13.00 -21.12
C PHE A 160 -1.03 -13.04 -22.49
N HIS A 161 -0.95 -14.19 -23.13
CA HIS A 161 -0.36 -14.29 -24.48
C HIS A 161 -1.09 -13.42 -25.54
N LYS A 162 -2.39 -13.17 -25.37
CA LYS A 162 -3.12 -12.21 -26.22
C LYS A 162 -2.67 -10.78 -25.95
N ARG A 163 -2.53 -10.40 -24.67
CA ARG A 163 -2.04 -9.06 -24.29
C ARG A 163 -0.61 -8.84 -24.74
N LEU A 164 0.25 -9.86 -24.61
CA LEU A 164 1.64 -9.80 -25.03
C LEU A 164 1.79 -9.47 -26.52
N LYS A 165 0.96 -10.05 -27.39
CA LYS A 165 0.95 -9.70 -28.81
C LYS A 165 0.65 -8.22 -29.05
N GLN A 166 -0.29 -7.65 -28.29
CA GLN A 166 -0.64 -6.24 -28.40
C GLN A 166 0.49 -5.35 -27.89
N TYR A 167 1.12 -5.69 -26.76
CA TYR A 167 2.29 -4.96 -26.26
C TYR A 167 3.45 -4.94 -27.26
N GLN A 168 3.74 -6.09 -27.88
CA GLN A 168 4.77 -6.19 -28.90
C GLN A 168 4.45 -5.33 -30.13
N LYS A 169 3.18 -5.32 -30.57
CA LYS A 169 2.71 -4.50 -31.69
C LYS A 169 2.86 -2.99 -31.40
N GLU A 170 2.71 -2.58 -30.14
CA GLU A 170 2.84 -1.20 -29.69
C GLU A 170 4.30 -0.82 -29.34
N GLY A 171 5.26 -1.75 -29.51
CA GLY A 171 6.68 -1.49 -29.28
C GLY A 171 7.13 -1.57 -27.83
N TYR A 172 6.36 -2.19 -26.94
CA TYR A 172 6.81 -2.43 -25.56
C TYR A 172 7.91 -3.49 -25.51
N PHE A 173 8.88 -3.26 -24.65
CA PHE A 173 9.89 -4.26 -24.28
C PHE A 173 9.43 -4.99 -23.03
N LEU A 174 9.42 -6.33 -23.08
CA LEU A 174 9.07 -7.16 -21.94
C LEU A 174 10.25 -7.25 -20.97
N GLN A 175 9.99 -6.97 -19.70
CA GLN A 175 10.89 -7.24 -18.60
C GLN A 175 10.18 -8.14 -17.59
N GLU A 176 10.57 -9.39 -17.49
CA GLU A 176 10.03 -10.32 -16.52
C GLU A 176 10.64 -10.07 -15.14
N GLN A 177 9.78 -9.97 -14.12
CA GLN A 177 10.18 -9.94 -12.72
C GLN A 177 9.62 -11.17 -12.02
N ASN A 178 10.42 -12.22 -11.91
CA ASN A 178 10.08 -13.39 -11.10
C ASN A 178 10.38 -13.05 -9.64
N GLN A 179 9.37 -12.60 -8.88
CA GLN A 179 9.49 -12.39 -7.45
C GLN A 179 9.09 -13.68 -6.73
N ILE A 180 10.07 -14.37 -6.16
CA ILE A 180 9.82 -15.45 -5.20
C ILE A 180 9.55 -14.76 -3.86
N VAL A 181 8.29 -14.73 -3.45
CA VAL A 181 7.94 -14.34 -2.07
C VAL A 181 8.04 -15.61 -1.22
N GLU A 182 8.98 -15.63 -0.30
CA GLU A 182 8.95 -16.66 0.75
C GLU A 182 7.66 -16.49 1.54
N VAL A 183 6.76 -17.46 1.37
CA VAL A 183 5.44 -17.48 1.99
C VAL A 183 5.58 -18.06 3.41
N SER A 184 6.32 -17.40 4.27
CA SER A 184 6.19 -17.62 5.70
C SER A 184 5.12 -16.69 6.22
N GLN A 185 3.90 -17.21 6.33
CA GLN A 185 2.74 -16.53 6.94
C GLN A 185 2.80 -14.99 6.89
N LEU A 186 2.42 -14.40 5.76
CA LEU A 186 2.43 -12.94 5.58
C LEU A 186 1.25 -12.25 6.25
N MET A 187 0.16 -12.97 6.50
CA MET A 187 -1.08 -12.39 7.02
C MET A 187 -1.70 -13.23 8.15
N TYR A 188 -2.27 -12.51 9.08
CA TYR A 188 -2.82 -13.05 10.31
C TYR A 188 -4.21 -12.45 10.55
N GLU A 189 -5.21 -13.29 10.83
CA GLU A 189 -6.56 -12.88 11.19
C GLU A 189 -6.71 -12.74 12.70
N GLY A 190 -7.45 -11.73 13.11
CA GLY A 190 -7.78 -11.46 14.51
C GLY A 190 -6.55 -11.38 15.40
N GLN A 191 -6.39 -12.32 16.30
CA GLN A 191 -5.30 -12.34 17.31
C GLN A 191 -4.16 -13.32 16.96
N SER A 192 -4.23 -14.01 15.80
CA SER A 192 -3.26 -15.05 15.42
C SER A 192 -1.84 -14.50 15.21
N TYR A 193 -1.71 -13.19 14.94
CA TYR A 193 -0.41 -12.51 14.75
C TYR A 193 0.45 -12.44 16.02
N LYS A 194 -0.17 -12.48 17.21
CA LYS A 194 0.50 -12.11 18.47
C LYS A 194 1.78 -12.88 18.76
N HIS A 195 1.78 -14.19 18.49
CA HIS A 195 2.95 -15.00 18.77
C HIS A 195 4.14 -14.56 17.91
N VAL A 196 3.94 -14.43 16.60
CA VAL A 196 5.00 -14.07 15.66
C VAL A 196 5.43 -12.61 15.86
N PHE A 197 4.49 -11.73 16.15
CA PHE A 197 4.77 -10.33 16.48
C PHE A 197 5.65 -10.20 17.74
N LEU A 198 5.35 -10.99 18.77
CA LEU A 198 6.15 -11.03 19.98
C LEU A 198 7.56 -11.59 19.74
N GLU A 199 7.69 -12.62 18.90
CA GLU A 199 9.00 -13.15 18.52
C GLU A 199 9.83 -12.14 17.73
N ASP A 200 9.21 -11.38 16.80
CA ASP A 200 9.90 -10.31 16.09
C ASP A 200 10.38 -9.19 17.05
N ILE A 201 9.55 -8.80 18.03
CA ILE A 201 9.96 -7.84 19.06
C ILE A 201 11.15 -8.40 19.87
N LYS A 202 11.09 -9.65 20.31
CA LYS A 202 12.18 -10.27 21.07
C LYS A 202 13.47 -10.39 20.25
N ALA A 203 13.36 -10.65 18.97
CA ALA A 203 14.49 -10.77 18.05
C ALA A 203 15.10 -9.41 17.65
N SER A 204 14.43 -8.29 17.93
CA SER A 204 14.91 -6.96 17.55
C SER A 204 16.28 -6.64 18.16
N SER A 205 17.10 -5.93 17.40
CA SER A 205 18.50 -5.66 17.75
C SER A 205 18.90 -4.18 17.69
N SER A 206 18.17 -3.35 16.95
CA SER A 206 18.52 -1.94 16.75
C SER A 206 17.41 -0.98 17.11
N GLU A 207 16.22 -1.11 16.51
CA GLU A 207 15.13 -0.17 16.75
C GLU A 207 13.75 -0.79 16.59
N ILE A 208 12.77 -0.25 17.32
CA ILE A 208 11.34 -0.54 17.18
C ILE A 208 10.59 0.77 17.11
N LEU A 209 9.85 1.01 16.03
CA LEU A 209 8.95 2.15 15.87
C LEU A 209 7.49 1.66 15.86
N ILE A 210 6.66 2.19 16.76
CA ILE A 210 5.24 1.82 16.90
C ILE A 210 4.37 3.04 16.61
N MET A 211 3.45 2.89 15.67
CA MET A 211 2.43 3.88 15.34
C MET A 211 1.05 3.24 15.35
N ASN A 212 0.17 3.75 16.19
CA ASN A 212 -1.21 3.32 16.32
C ASN A 212 -2.17 4.52 16.35
N ALA A 213 -3.35 4.37 15.77
CA ALA A 213 -4.38 5.39 15.88
C ALA A 213 -4.91 5.54 17.32
N HIS A 214 -4.97 4.43 18.07
CA HIS A 214 -5.40 4.43 19.45
C HIS A 214 -4.51 3.51 20.29
N TYR A 215 -4.25 3.92 21.55
CA TYR A 215 -3.53 3.13 22.51
C TYR A 215 -4.44 2.79 23.71
N GLU A 216 -4.36 1.54 24.18
CA GLU A 216 -5.06 1.07 25.39
C GLU A 216 -4.04 0.64 26.45
N LEU A 217 -4.11 1.23 27.65
CA LEU A 217 -3.17 0.95 28.75
C LEU A 217 -3.08 -0.55 29.08
N GLY A 218 -4.21 -1.27 29.02
CA GLY A 218 -4.21 -2.72 29.25
C GLY A 218 -3.43 -3.51 28.20
N LYS A 219 -3.42 -3.06 26.96
CA LYS A 219 -2.65 -3.66 25.86
C LYS A 219 -1.17 -3.31 25.96
N ILE A 220 -0.87 -2.05 26.25
CA ILE A 220 0.52 -1.62 26.48
C ILE A 220 1.14 -2.44 27.60
N LYS A 221 0.42 -2.62 28.71
CA LYS A 221 0.89 -3.44 29.83
C LYS A 221 1.21 -4.88 29.45
N SER A 222 0.50 -5.46 28.49
CA SER A 222 0.77 -6.84 28.03
C SER A 222 2.08 -6.99 27.25
N TYR A 223 2.63 -5.89 26.72
CA TYR A 223 3.93 -5.86 26.02
C TYR A 223 5.02 -5.10 26.82
N PHE A 224 4.65 -4.53 28.00
CA PHE A 224 5.51 -3.63 28.75
C PHE A 224 6.87 -4.27 29.07
N ASP A 225 6.86 -5.45 29.67
CA ASP A 225 8.09 -6.10 30.13
C ASP A 225 9.06 -6.40 28.97
N VAL A 226 8.54 -6.92 27.86
CA VAL A 226 9.36 -7.25 26.68
C VAL A 226 9.91 -6.00 25.99
N LEU A 227 9.13 -4.93 25.90
CA LEU A 227 9.58 -3.67 25.29
C LEU A 227 10.61 -2.97 26.21
N GLN A 228 10.38 -2.98 27.51
CA GLN A 228 11.33 -2.43 28.50
C GLN A 228 12.64 -3.22 28.50
N GLU A 229 12.59 -4.55 28.43
CA GLU A 229 13.77 -5.40 28.31
C GLU A 229 14.59 -5.04 27.06
N LYS A 230 13.92 -4.80 25.93
CA LYS A 230 14.58 -4.39 24.69
C LYS A 230 15.24 -3.02 24.81
N ALA A 231 14.57 -2.05 25.44
CA ALA A 231 15.16 -0.76 25.74
C ALA A 231 16.42 -0.88 26.62
N HIS A 232 16.40 -1.76 27.62
CA HIS A 232 17.59 -2.06 28.47
C HIS A 232 18.72 -2.75 27.69
N GLN A 233 18.39 -3.45 26.59
CA GLN A 233 19.36 -4.05 25.67
C GLN A 233 19.87 -3.05 24.61
N ASN A 234 19.61 -1.75 24.78
CA ASN A 234 19.96 -0.64 23.88
C ASN A 234 19.22 -0.68 22.51
N VAL A 235 18.10 -1.36 22.41
CA VAL A 235 17.20 -1.23 21.26
C VAL A 235 16.46 0.11 21.38
N GLN A 236 16.53 0.95 20.34
CA GLN A 236 15.84 2.24 20.33
C GLN A 236 14.33 2.03 20.15
N LEU A 237 13.57 2.43 21.15
CA LEU A 237 12.11 2.28 21.14
C LEU A 237 11.44 3.63 20.89
N TYR A 238 10.65 3.72 19.83
CA TYR A 238 9.89 4.92 19.46
C TYR A 238 8.40 4.62 19.45
N VAL A 239 7.61 5.49 20.07
CA VAL A 239 6.14 5.41 20.04
C VAL A 239 5.58 6.73 19.53
N VAL A 240 4.75 6.68 18.48
CA VAL A 240 4.15 7.87 17.87
C VAL A 240 2.78 8.12 18.49
N LEU A 241 2.55 9.30 19.03
CA LEU A 241 1.28 9.75 19.59
C LEU A 241 0.70 10.92 18.78
N ASN A 242 -0.62 11.02 18.72
CA ASN A 242 -1.31 12.21 18.21
C ASN A 242 -1.59 13.23 19.34
N ASP A 243 -2.11 14.42 18.99
CA ASP A 243 -2.37 15.49 19.94
C ASP A 243 -3.35 15.12 21.06
N GLU A 244 -4.38 14.30 20.76
CA GLU A 244 -5.33 13.81 21.77
C GLU A 244 -4.65 12.86 22.76
N GLN A 245 -3.80 11.97 22.26
CA GLN A 245 -3.07 10.98 23.06
C GLN A 245 -1.99 11.64 23.93
N ARG A 246 -1.37 12.71 23.44
CA ARG A 246 -0.40 13.52 24.19
C ARG A 246 -0.97 14.06 25.50
N GLN A 247 -2.27 14.37 25.54
CA GLN A 247 -2.93 14.90 26.74
C GLN A 247 -3.22 13.82 27.80
N LYS A 248 -3.07 12.54 27.46
CA LYS A 248 -3.32 11.41 28.38
C LYS A 248 -2.08 11.12 29.23
N GLU A 249 -1.91 11.86 30.32
CA GLU A 249 -0.70 11.80 31.20
C GLU A 249 -0.30 10.37 31.60
N MET A 250 -1.27 9.51 31.98
CA MET A 250 -1.00 8.12 32.34
C MET A 250 -0.48 7.27 31.17
N LEU A 251 -0.94 7.55 29.94
CA LEU A 251 -0.44 6.91 28.73
C LEU A 251 1.02 7.31 28.48
N VAL A 252 1.31 8.60 28.50
CA VAL A 252 2.65 9.16 28.31
C VAL A 252 3.63 8.57 29.34
N ARG A 253 3.31 8.63 30.62
CA ARG A 253 4.15 8.06 31.70
C ARG A 253 4.39 6.56 31.53
N THR A 254 3.38 5.82 31.08
CA THR A 254 3.53 4.36 30.86
C THR A 254 4.49 4.09 29.70
N ILE A 255 4.41 4.86 28.62
CA ILE A 255 5.28 4.73 27.45
C ILE A 255 6.72 5.12 27.81
N GLU A 256 6.91 6.23 28.51
CA GLU A 256 8.24 6.66 29.02
C GLU A 256 8.84 5.62 29.97
N GLY A 257 8.01 5.02 30.81
CA GLY A 257 8.42 3.95 31.73
C GLY A 257 8.91 2.67 31.04
N MET A 258 8.54 2.44 29.76
CA MET A 258 9.12 1.36 28.94
C MET A 258 10.51 1.72 28.38
N GLY A 259 10.99 2.95 28.58
CA GLY A 259 12.20 3.44 27.93
C GLY A 259 12.00 3.93 26.50
N ALA A 260 10.76 4.18 26.08
CA ALA A 260 10.45 4.65 24.73
C ALA A 260 10.58 6.16 24.61
N ALA A 261 11.17 6.64 23.51
CA ALA A 261 11.07 8.02 23.09
C ALA A 261 9.71 8.25 22.38
N ILE A 262 9.05 9.34 22.78
CA ILE A 262 7.74 9.69 22.20
C ILE A 262 7.96 10.65 21.04
N LEU A 263 7.38 10.30 19.89
CA LEU A 263 7.26 11.14 18.71
C LEU A 263 5.81 11.59 18.55
N TYR A 264 5.57 12.69 17.85
CA TYR A 264 4.24 13.23 17.66
C TYR A 264 3.88 13.31 16.18
N SER A 265 2.68 12.81 15.81
CA SER A 265 2.13 12.93 14.47
C SER A 265 0.62 12.88 14.53
N ASN A 266 -0.05 13.75 13.77
CA ASN A 266 -1.51 13.73 13.63
C ASN A 266 -2.02 12.74 12.58
N HIS A 267 -1.11 11.97 11.96
CA HIS A 267 -1.49 10.88 11.09
C HIS A 267 -1.94 9.66 11.88
N SER A 268 -2.99 9.01 11.41
CA SER A 268 -3.48 7.76 11.99
C SER A 268 -3.06 6.59 11.10
N ALA A 269 -2.04 5.87 11.51
CA ALA A 269 -1.63 4.63 10.87
C ALA A 269 -1.46 3.53 11.92
N HIS A 270 -1.51 2.27 11.47
CA HIS A 270 -1.37 1.11 12.34
C HIS A 270 -0.23 0.25 11.82
N PHE A 271 0.98 0.62 12.19
CA PHE A 271 2.17 -0.15 11.81
C PHE A 271 3.20 -0.21 12.94
N VAL A 272 4.04 -1.24 12.84
CA VAL A 272 5.24 -1.38 13.66
C VAL A 272 6.40 -1.71 12.73
N VAL A 273 7.49 -0.95 12.82
CA VAL A 273 8.73 -1.22 12.10
C VAL A 273 9.76 -1.75 13.10
N ILE A 274 10.42 -2.84 12.73
CA ILE A 274 11.44 -3.49 13.54
C ILE A 274 12.74 -3.55 12.75
N ASP A 275 13.82 -3.00 13.30
CA ASP A 275 15.18 -3.02 12.75
C ASP A 275 15.33 -2.48 11.32
N LYS A 276 14.36 -1.69 10.83
CA LYS A 276 14.24 -1.26 9.42
C LYS A 276 14.19 -2.41 8.40
N GLU A 277 13.90 -3.61 8.86
CA GLU A 277 13.81 -4.82 8.04
C GLU A 277 12.41 -5.39 7.96
N ILE A 278 11.66 -5.32 9.07
CA ILE A 278 10.33 -5.90 9.20
C ILE A 278 9.33 -4.77 9.41
N ILE A 279 8.24 -4.81 8.65
CA ILE A 279 7.06 -4.00 8.92
C ILE A 279 5.86 -4.89 9.22
N TRP A 280 5.22 -4.62 10.35
CA TRP A 280 3.89 -5.08 10.67
C TRP A 280 2.90 -3.97 10.36
N TYR A 281 1.89 -4.28 9.60
CA TYR A 281 0.84 -3.36 9.18
C TYR A 281 -0.52 -3.99 9.45
N SER A 282 -1.50 -3.20 9.90
CA SER A 282 -2.81 -3.73 10.29
C SER A 282 -3.94 -2.73 10.03
N ASP A 283 -5.17 -3.22 10.01
CA ASP A 283 -6.40 -2.42 10.13
C ASP A 283 -6.86 -2.26 11.59
N MET A 284 -6.03 -2.69 12.54
CA MET A 284 -6.25 -2.57 13.98
C MET A 284 -4.96 -2.12 14.69
N ASP A 285 -5.10 -1.63 15.92
CA ASP A 285 -3.97 -1.20 16.73
C ASP A 285 -3.23 -2.37 17.37
N PHE A 286 -1.92 -2.44 17.22
CA PHE A 286 -1.09 -3.47 17.88
C PHE A 286 -1.08 -3.31 19.41
N LEU A 287 -1.04 -2.06 19.90
CA LEU A 287 -1.09 -1.71 21.32
C LEU A 287 -2.42 -1.04 21.72
N GLY A 288 -3.50 -1.28 21.00
CA GLY A 288 -4.78 -0.64 21.21
C GLY A 288 -5.96 -1.53 20.87
N ARG A 289 -6.95 -0.95 20.18
CA ARG A 289 -8.19 -1.66 19.83
C ARG A 289 -7.93 -2.80 18.87
N ALA A 290 -8.31 -4.00 19.29
CA ALA A 290 -8.32 -5.18 18.43
C ALA A 290 -9.70 -5.34 17.79
N LYS A 291 -9.74 -5.71 16.52
CA LYS A 291 -10.96 -6.17 15.82
C LYS A 291 -10.97 -7.69 15.78
N LYS A 292 -12.16 -8.28 15.93
CA LYS A 292 -12.32 -9.75 15.87
C LYS A 292 -11.90 -10.30 14.50
N ASP A 293 -12.25 -9.58 13.45
CA ASP A 293 -12.00 -9.94 12.04
C ASP A 293 -10.91 -9.03 11.42
N GLY A 294 -10.04 -8.45 12.27
CA GLY A 294 -8.96 -7.58 11.83
C GLY A 294 -7.86 -8.36 11.14
N LEU A 295 -7.20 -7.74 10.17
CA LEU A 295 -6.07 -8.32 9.43
C LEU A 295 -4.77 -7.64 9.81
N SER A 296 -3.73 -8.44 10.09
CA SER A 296 -2.36 -7.96 10.27
C SER A 296 -1.45 -8.59 9.24
N THR A 297 -0.60 -7.79 8.63
CA THR A 297 0.35 -8.22 7.62
C THR A 297 1.77 -8.04 8.14
N ARG A 298 2.61 -9.06 7.99
CA ARG A 298 4.03 -9.05 8.30
C ARG A 298 4.84 -9.09 7.01
N LEU A 299 5.75 -8.14 6.83
CA LEU A 299 6.60 -8.07 5.65
C LEU A 299 8.06 -7.95 6.10
N LYS A 300 8.91 -8.80 5.56
CA LYS A 300 10.35 -8.70 5.75
C LYS A 300 10.99 -8.26 4.42
N ASP A 301 11.11 -6.95 4.23
CA ASP A 301 11.71 -6.36 3.05
C ASP A 301 12.31 -4.99 3.43
N PRO A 302 13.63 -4.91 3.70
CA PRO A 302 14.29 -3.68 4.12
C PRO A 302 14.12 -2.53 3.11
N HIS A 303 14.05 -2.84 1.82
CA HIS A 303 13.85 -1.82 0.79
C HIS A 303 12.47 -1.20 0.92
N LEU A 304 11.42 -2.02 1.01
CA LEU A 304 10.04 -1.55 1.16
C LEU A 304 9.86 -0.78 2.48
N VAL A 305 10.45 -1.27 3.58
CA VAL A 305 10.40 -0.57 4.88
C VAL A 305 11.01 0.83 4.75
N ASN A 306 12.20 0.96 4.16
CA ASN A 306 12.84 2.25 3.95
C ASN A 306 12.00 3.18 3.08
N GLU A 307 11.33 2.66 2.08
CA GLU A 307 10.46 3.40 1.21
C GLU A 307 9.23 3.96 1.95
N ILE A 308 8.56 3.12 2.75
CA ILE A 308 7.42 3.53 3.59
C ILE A 308 7.87 4.58 4.61
N MET A 309 9.03 4.41 5.23
CA MET A 309 9.58 5.36 6.19
C MET A 309 9.90 6.72 5.56
N LYS A 310 10.43 6.76 4.33
CA LYS A 310 10.66 8.01 3.60
C LYS A 310 9.36 8.76 3.33
N ILE A 311 8.33 8.06 2.84
CA ILE A 311 7.00 8.67 2.59
C ILE A 311 6.46 9.31 3.88
N ALA A 312 6.54 8.59 5.00
CA ALA A 312 6.08 9.09 6.30
C ALA A 312 6.90 10.28 6.80
N GLN A 313 8.21 10.35 6.51
CA GLN A 313 9.10 11.46 6.91
C GLN A 313 8.91 12.70 6.04
N ASP A 314 8.75 12.55 4.73
CA ASP A 314 8.57 13.68 3.81
C ASP A 314 7.28 14.46 4.13
N GLU A 315 6.21 13.76 4.53
CA GLU A 315 4.97 14.42 4.96
C GLU A 315 5.12 15.13 6.32
N GLN A 316 5.94 14.62 7.23
CA GLN A 316 6.23 15.30 8.49
C GLN A 316 6.98 16.62 8.27
N LEU A 317 7.93 16.65 7.35
CA LEU A 317 8.68 17.87 7.00
C LEU A 317 7.78 18.94 6.37
N GLN A 318 6.85 18.55 5.50
CA GLN A 318 5.88 19.50 4.91
C GLN A 318 4.91 20.08 5.94
N ASN A 319 4.52 19.31 6.95
CA ASN A 319 3.66 19.80 8.03
C ASN A 319 4.38 20.74 8.99
N ILE A 320 5.66 20.46 9.32
CA ILE A 320 6.49 21.36 10.14
C ILE A 320 6.71 22.71 9.43
N GLU A 321 6.87 22.73 8.12
CA GLU A 321 6.96 23.97 7.35
C GLU A 321 5.64 24.75 7.32
N ASN A 322 4.50 24.04 7.25
CA ASN A 322 3.17 24.67 7.30
C ASN A 322 2.84 25.23 8.70
N ASP A 323 3.17 24.50 9.76
CA ASP A 323 3.00 24.98 11.15
C ASP A 323 3.89 26.18 11.47
N LYS A 324 5.11 26.23 10.94
CA LYS A 324 5.97 27.43 11.06
C LYS A 324 5.44 28.64 10.30
N LYS A 325 4.71 28.45 9.18
CA LYS A 325 4.04 29.54 8.47
C LYS A 325 2.82 30.10 9.21
N ILE A 326 2.15 29.29 10.03
CA ILE A 326 0.99 29.72 10.84
C ILE A 326 1.45 30.48 12.10
N SER A 327 2.65 30.26 12.59
CA SER A 327 3.20 30.93 13.80
C SER A 327 3.87 32.29 13.52
N LEU A 328 3.81 32.80 12.30
CA LEU A 328 4.40 34.08 11.87
C LEU A 328 3.35 35.13 11.47
N TRP A 329 2.08 34.98 11.95
CA TRP A 329 1.04 36.01 11.83
C TRP A 329 0.48 36.37 13.20
#